data_285af23e0eea2868f0e7669808e4ec37
#
_entry.id   285af23e0eea2868f0e7669808e4ec37
#
_cell.length_a   1.000
_cell.length_b   1.000
_cell.length_c   1.000
_cell.angle_alpha   90.00
_cell.angle_beta   90.00
_cell.angle_gamma   90.00
#
_symmetry.space_group_name_H-M   'P 1'
#
loop_
_entity.id
_entity.type
_entity.pdbx_description
1 polymer ?
#
loop_
_entity_poly.entity_id
_entity_poly.type
_entity_poly.pdbx_seq_one_letter_code
_entity_poly.pdbx_strand_id
1 'polypeptide(L)'
;SLANTIVVLCPMVTNGYYSMMMQSITDHAKEYDYTVMTISTGRDAATEELYLDLFARVQLAGIICLYPLSKIQKINALSKRFPVISVGDKPLSCQFDSVELDSRKQGHIMANYLLSLGHTDITYISTPIRGKEIGRIHRLDGVKSSFREHGIPLDHLTVLYQSQPAFDRYPLENAEYQNGYDLSTRALEEHTSSTAFIGNNDMAAFGIMAAISDHGYRIPADFSVCGFDNITLSAMPQISLTTIDHASVRKGEEAVDMIHRKNTQKKEESSRSYIMRLEYEPQLIVRKSTGRKF
;
A
#
# COMPACT_ATOMS: atom_id res chain seq x y z
N SER A 1 10.01 5.74 30.95
CA SER A 1 9.06 6.72 30.37
C SER A 1 8.97 6.50 28.87
N LEU A 2 7.78 6.50 28.30
CA LEU A 2 7.57 6.42 26.84
C LEU A 2 7.54 7.81 26.17
N ALA A 3 7.83 8.87 26.91
CA ALA A 3 7.71 10.24 26.42
C ALA A 3 8.57 10.56 25.19
N ASN A 4 9.66 9.80 24.98
CA ASN A 4 10.53 9.93 23.79
C ASN A 4 10.32 8.78 22.78
N THR A 5 9.16 8.12 22.83
CA THR A 5 8.84 6.98 21.98
C THR A 5 7.81 7.36 20.91
N ILE A 6 8.13 7.08 19.66
CA ILE A 6 7.19 7.08 18.54
C ILE A 6 6.60 5.66 18.43
N VAL A 7 5.28 5.56 18.46
CA VAL A 7 4.58 4.30 18.23
C VAL A 7 4.16 4.22 16.76
N VAL A 8 4.45 3.09 16.11
CA VAL A 8 4.04 2.80 14.74
C VAL A 8 2.98 1.70 14.77
N LEU A 9 1.79 1.99 14.27
CA LEU A 9 0.70 1.02 14.09
C LEU A 9 0.70 0.54 12.63
N CYS A 10 0.93 -0.75 12.41
CA CYS A 10 0.91 -1.38 11.10
C CYS A 10 -0.05 -2.58 11.07
N PRO A 11 -0.57 -2.97 9.88
CA PRO A 11 -1.45 -4.14 9.79
C PRO A 11 -0.68 -5.45 10.00
N MET A 12 0.54 -5.56 9.45
CA MET A 12 1.41 -6.72 9.57
C MET A 12 2.86 -6.34 9.31
N VAL A 13 3.78 -7.02 9.98
CA VAL A 13 5.22 -6.74 9.86
C VAL A 13 5.87 -7.49 8.70
N THR A 14 5.25 -8.53 8.17
CA THR A 14 5.80 -9.41 7.13
C THR A 14 5.62 -8.89 5.71
N ASN A 15 4.72 -7.93 5.48
CA ASN A 15 4.55 -7.32 4.17
C ASN A 15 5.68 -6.34 3.87
N GLY A 16 6.35 -6.51 2.71
CA GLY A 16 7.52 -5.72 2.31
C GLY A 16 7.30 -4.21 2.27
N TYR A 17 6.09 -3.78 1.91
CA TYR A 17 5.71 -2.37 1.91
C TYR A 17 5.79 -1.76 3.32
N TYR A 18 5.14 -2.42 4.29
CA TYR A 18 5.15 -1.94 5.67
C TYR A 18 6.53 -2.10 6.33
N SER A 19 7.24 -3.19 6.07
CA SER A 19 8.57 -3.42 6.65
C SER A 19 9.60 -2.40 6.17
N MET A 20 9.60 -2.02 4.90
CA MET A 20 10.45 -0.95 4.37
C MET A 20 10.17 0.38 5.05
N MET A 21 8.91 0.73 5.23
CA MET A 21 8.50 1.99 5.86
C MET A 21 8.84 2.00 7.35
N MET A 22 8.61 0.89 8.06
CA MET A 22 8.98 0.76 9.48
C MET A 22 10.50 0.88 9.68
N GLN A 23 11.30 0.29 8.79
CA GLN A 23 12.76 0.44 8.84
C GLN A 23 13.18 1.89 8.63
N SER A 24 12.63 2.55 7.62
CA SER A 24 12.87 3.98 7.35
C SER A 24 12.52 4.87 8.55
N ILE A 25 11.35 4.65 9.15
CA ILE A 25 10.94 5.37 10.36
C ILE A 25 11.93 5.13 11.51
N THR A 26 12.32 3.87 11.72
CA THR A 26 13.23 3.50 12.82
C THR A 26 14.60 4.14 12.65
N ASP A 27 15.13 4.16 11.43
CA ASP A 27 16.46 4.70 11.18
C ASP A 27 16.46 6.24 11.27
N HIS A 28 15.45 6.89 10.69
CA HIS A 28 15.36 8.34 10.71
C HIS A 28 15.02 8.90 12.12
N ALA A 29 14.26 8.17 12.91
CA ALA A 29 13.93 8.54 14.29
C ALA A 29 15.17 8.66 15.20
N LYS A 30 16.25 7.91 14.90
CA LYS A 30 17.51 7.97 15.64
C LYS A 30 18.21 9.33 15.50
N GLU A 31 18.01 10.02 14.38
CA GLU A 31 18.60 11.36 14.15
C GLU A 31 18.05 12.41 15.14
N TYR A 32 16.88 12.15 15.69
CA TYR A 32 16.22 13.00 16.70
C TYR A 32 16.17 12.38 18.09
N ASP A 33 16.94 11.32 18.34
CA ASP A 33 17.00 10.58 19.61
C ASP A 33 15.65 9.96 20.03
N TYR A 34 14.76 9.66 19.06
CA TYR A 34 13.52 8.94 19.36
C TYR A 34 13.73 7.42 19.38
N THR A 35 13.03 6.77 20.31
CA THR A 35 12.82 5.32 20.29
C THR A 35 11.59 4.99 19.46
N VAL A 36 11.60 3.89 18.71
CA VAL A 36 10.44 3.44 17.93
C VAL A 36 9.91 2.13 18.49
N MET A 37 8.61 2.07 18.70
CA MET A 37 7.88 0.86 19.06
C MET A 37 6.87 0.53 17.97
N THR A 38 6.99 -0.63 17.37
CA THR A 38 6.08 -1.10 16.32
C THR A 38 5.05 -2.07 16.88
N ILE A 39 3.78 -1.88 16.51
CA ILE A 39 2.65 -2.72 16.89
C ILE A 39 1.95 -3.22 15.65
N SER A 40 1.90 -4.55 15.48
CA SER A 40 1.12 -5.21 14.45
C SER A 40 -0.30 -5.44 14.94
N THR A 41 -1.30 -4.79 14.32
CA THR A 41 -2.69 -4.85 14.78
C THR A 41 -3.52 -5.90 14.06
N GLY A 42 -3.05 -6.43 12.93
CA GLY A 42 -3.84 -7.32 12.09
C GLY A 42 -5.11 -6.68 11.51
N ARG A 43 -5.23 -5.33 11.56
CA ARG A 43 -6.47 -4.57 11.26
C ARG A 43 -7.64 -4.95 12.19
N ASP A 44 -7.35 -5.60 13.32
CA ASP A 44 -8.36 -6.01 14.29
C ASP A 44 -8.80 -4.82 15.15
N ALA A 45 -10.10 -4.52 15.11
CA ALA A 45 -10.67 -3.36 15.80
C ALA A 45 -10.54 -3.44 17.34
N ALA A 46 -10.58 -4.65 17.91
CA ALA A 46 -10.40 -4.85 19.35
C ALA A 46 -8.95 -4.62 19.78
N THR A 47 -8.00 -5.10 18.99
CA THR A 47 -6.57 -4.85 19.17
C THR A 47 -6.24 -3.37 19.04
N GLU A 48 -6.77 -2.68 18.03
CA GLU A 48 -6.63 -1.23 17.88
C GLU A 48 -7.12 -0.50 19.13
N GLU A 49 -8.32 -0.84 19.60
CA GLU A 49 -8.94 -0.20 20.75
C GLU A 49 -8.11 -0.39 22.03
N LEU A 50 -7.62 -1.61 22.27
CA LEU A 50 -6.76 -1.92 23.41
C LEU A 50 -5.53 -1.01 23.47
N TYR A 51 -4.83 -0.85 22.37
CA TYR A 51 -3.63 -0.02 22.31
C TYR A 51 -3.95 1.48 22.39
N LEU A 52 -5.01 1.95 21.74
CA LEU A 52 -5.41 3.35 21.81
C LEU A 52 -5.82 3.75 23.25
N ASP A 53 -6.47 2.84 23.99
CA ASP A 53 -6.81 3.07 25.42
C ASP A 53 -5.56 3.06 26.30
N LEU A 54 -4.55 2.25 25.99
CA LEU A 54 -3.25 2.29 26.66
C LEU A 54 -2.55 3.63 26.41
N PHE A 55 -2.52 4.10 25.16
CA PHE A 55 -1.87 5.36 24.79
C PHE A 55 -2.57 6.58 25.40
N ALA A 56 -3.85 6.49 25.70
CA ALA A 56 -4.57 7.53 26.41
C ALA A 56 -4.05 7.76 27.85
N ARG A 57 -3.30 6.79 28.40
CA ARG A 57 -2.80 6.82 29.80
C ARG A 57 -1.31 7.13 29.92
N VAL A 58 -0.60 7.19 28.80
CA VAL A 58 0.84 7.43 28.78
C VAL A 58 1.18 8.69 27.98
N GLN A 59 2.41 9.16 28.10
CA GLN A 59 2.97 10.22 27.27
C GLN A 59 3.83 9.58 26.18
N LEU A 60 3.59 9.99 24.92
CA LEU A 60 4.35 9.54 23.75
C LEU A 60 4.97 10.75 23.03
N ALA A 61 6.04 10.51 22.25
CA ALA A 61 6.54 11.49 21.28
C ALA A 61 5.57 11.67 20.11
N GLY A 62 4.93 10.60 19.69
CA GLY A 62 3.92 10.61 18.63
C GLY A 62 3.45 9.23 18.24
N ILE A 63 2.44 9.19 17.35
CA ILE A 63 1.93 7.96 16.74
C ILE A 63 1.97 8.09 15.22
N ILE A 64 2.46 7.07 14.53
CA ILE A 64 2.39 6.92 13.07
C ILE A 64 1.46 5.76 12.75
N CYS A 65 0.40 6.04 11.97
CA CYS A 65 -0.56 5.04 11.50
C CYS A 65 -0.26 4.71 10.04
N LEU A 66 0.15 3.48 9.73
CA LEU A 66 0.49 3.05 8.38
C LEU A 66 -0.72 2.55 7.58
N TYR A 67 -1.89 2.59 8.17
CA TYR A 67 -3.17 2.24 7.55
C TYR A 67 -4.31 2.98 8.25
N PRO A 68 -5.50 3.14 7.62
CA PRO A 68 -6.65 3.77 8.26
C PRO A 68 -7.19 2.93 9.42
N LEU A 69 -7.16 3.47 10.64
CA LEU A 69 -7.71 2.79 11.82
C LEU A 69 -9.24 2.79 11.82
N SER A 70 -9.84 1.74 12.39
CA SER A 70 -11.29 1.64 12.53
C SER A 70 -11.84 2.60 13.60
N LYS A 71 -11.03 2.94 14.61
CA LYS A 71 -11.41 3.77 15.76
C LYS A 71 -11.02 5.24 15.58
N ILE A 72 -11.46 5.85 14.48
CA ILE A 72 -11.08 7.22 14.09
C ILE A 72 -11.33 8.27 15.18
N GLN A 73 -12.40 8.14 15.94
CA GLN A 73 -12.70 9.10 17.01
C GLN A 73 -11.68 9.02 18.15
N LYS A 74 -11.21 7.83 18.51
CA LYS A 74 -10.19 7.65 19.55
C LYS A 74 -8.85 8.23 19.12
N ILE A 75 -8.41 7.96 17.90
CA ILE A 75 -7.15 8.49 17.38
C ILE A 75 -7.21 10.02 17.21
N ASN A 76 -8.34 10.59 16.78
CA ASN A 76 -8.56 12.03 16.75
C ASN A 76 -8.48 12.66 18.16
N ALA A 77 -8.97 11.98 19.19
CA ALA A 77 -8.84 12.45 20.56
C ALA A 77 -7.38 12.44 21.03
N LEU A 78 -6.61 11.40 20.68
CA LEU A 78 -5.19 11.31 21.00
C LEU A 78 -4.36 12.38 20.28
N SER A 79 -4.74 12.76 19.07
CA SER A 79 -4.02 13.80 18.30
C SER A 79 -4.04 15.19 18.97
N LYS A 80 -4.92 15.41 19.93
CA LYS A 80 -4.94 16.63 20.76
C LYS A 80 -3.87 16.62 21.87
N ARG A 81 -3.30 15.45 22.18
CA ARG A 81 -2.32 15.28 23.25
C ARG A 81 -0.88 15.22 22.72
N PHE A 82 -0.68 14.54 21.62
CA PHE A 82 0.62 14.38 20.98
C PHE A 82 0.44 14.24 19.45
N PRO A 83 1.51 14.47 18.66
CA PRO A 83 1.44 14.34 17.20
C PRO A 83 0.96 12.96 16.75
N VAL A 84 0.01 12.94 15.83
CA VAL A 84 -0.43 11.74 15.12
C VAL A 84 -0.26 12.00 13.62
N ILE A 85 0.37 11.06 12.91
CA ILE A 85 0.60 11.13 11.49
C ILE A 85 -0.01 9.90 10.83
N SER A 86 -0.86 10.08 9.84
CA SER A 86 -1.34 9.02 8.97
C SER A 86 -0.46 8.91 7.73
N VAL A 87 -0.07 7.70 7.35
CA VAL A 87 0.68 7.44 6.11
C VAL A 87 -0.12 6.48 5.24
N GLY A 88 -0.53 6.95 4.06
CA GLY A 88 -1.34 6.15 3.13
C GLY A 88 -2.32 6.98 2.31
N ASP A 89 -3.38 6.34 1.81
CA ASP A 89 -4.45 7.07 1.13
C ASP A 89 -5.10 8.10 2.05
N LYS A 90 -5.67 9.15 1.44
CA LYS A 90 -6.32 10.26 2.16
C LYS A 90 -7.31 9.72 3.19
N PRO A 91 -7.03 9.88 4.49
CA PRO A 91 -7.92 9.37 5.51
C PRO A 91 -9.18 10.22 5.58
N LEU A 92 -10.34 9.59 5.57
CA LEU A 92 -11.61 10.26 5.79
C LEU A 92 -11.74 10.70 7.25
N SER A 93 -12.15 11.96 7.47
CA SER A 93 -12.45 12.50 8.82
C SER A 93 -11.27 12.57 9.79
N CYS A 94 -10.02 12.52 9.32
CA CYS A 94 -8.84 12.70 10.15
C CYS A 94 -8.61 14.17 10.53
N GLN A 95 -8.36 14.42 11.81
CA GLN A 95 -8.07 15.73 12.38
C GLN A 95 -6.58 15.91 12.73
N PHE A 96 -5.69 15.24 12.01
CA PHE A 96 -4.25 15.23 12.22
C PHE A 96 -3.50 15.16 10.88
N ASP A 97 -2.20 15.32 10.93
CA ASP A 97 -1.33 15.38 9.75
C ASP A 97 -1.30 14.06 8.99
N SER A 98 -1.03 14.13 7.69
CA SER A 98 -0.89 12.97 6.85
C SER A 98 0.21 13.11 5.80
N VAL A 99 0.87 11.98 5.50
CA VAL A 99 1.69 11.79 4.32
C VAL A 99 0.91 10.90 3.38
N GLU A 100 0.44 11.47 2.29
CA GLU A 100 -0.59 10.88 1.44
C GLU A 100 0.00 10.27 0.16
N LEU A 101 -0.71 9.28 -0.37
CA LEU A 101 -0.53 8.74 -1.71
C LEU A 101 -1.86 8.82 -2.47
N ASP A 102 -1.78 8.89 -3.80
CA ASP A 102 -2.95 8.85 -4.68
C ASP A 102 -3.02 7.48 -5.38
N SER A 103 -3.77 6.55 -4.78
CA SER A 103 -3.95 5.20 -5.34
C SER A 103 -4.69 5.21 -6.66
N ARG A 104 -5.61 6.15 -6.90
CA ARG A 104 -6.29 6.30 -8.20
C ARG A 104 -5.27 6.65 -9.29
N LYS A 105 -4.40 7.62 -9.03
CA LYS A 105 -3.34 8.02 -9.95
C LYS A 105 -2.37 6.87 -10.25
N GLN A 106 -2.02 6.07 -9.24
CA GLN A 106 -1.19 4.88 -9.42
C GLN A 106 -1.81 3.88 -10.40
N GLY A 107 -3.08 3.53 -10.20
CA GLY A 107 -3.80 2.62 -11.09
C GLY A 107 -3.91 3.16 -12.51
N HIS A 108 -4.17 4.46 -12.65
CA HIS A 108 -4.22 5.15 -13.95
C HIS A 108 -2.88 5.09 -14.69
N ILE A 109 -1.77 5.43 -14.02
CA ILE A 109 -0.42 5.38 -14.60
C ILE A 109 -0.10 3.96 -15.11
N MET A 110 -0.37 2.93 -14.30
CA MET A 110 -0.06 1.56 -14.67
C MET A 110 -0.88 1.08 -15.87
N ALA A 111 -2.18 1.36 -15.87
CA ALA A 111 -3.04 0.99 -16.99
C ALA A 111 -2.66 1.72 -18.28
N ASN A 112 -2.41 3.03 -18.22
CA ASN A 112 -1.92 3.81 -19.38
C ASN A 112 -0.65 3.21 -19.96
N TYR A 113 0.28 2.80 -19.11
CA TYR A 113 1.52 2.16 -19.56
C TYR A 113 1.25 0.86 -20.31
N LEU A 114 0.44 -0.05 -19.76
CA LEU A 114 0.11 -1.32 -20.42
C LEU A 114 -0.65 -1.10 -21.74
N LEU A 115 -1.60 -0.16 -21.77
CA LEU A 115 -2.32 0.20 -22.98
C LEU A 115 -1.37 0.75 -24.06
N SER A 116 -0.36 1.56 -23.66
CA SER A 116 0.66 2.08 -24.58
C SER A 116 1.56 0.99 -25.18
N LEU A 117 1.66 -0.16 -24.51
CA LEU A 117 2.35 -1.37 -25.02
C LEU A 117 1.47 -2.23 -25.91
N GLY A 118 0.19 -1.87 -26.10
CA GLY A 118 -0.76 -2.59 -26.92
C GLY A 118 -1.59 -3.65 -26.19
N HIS A 119 -1.51 -3.74 -24.85
CA HIS A 119 -2.33 -4.65 -24.06
C HIS A 119 -3.72 -4.03 -23.84
N THR A 120 -4.72 -4.52 -24.55
CA THR A 120 -6.12 -4.06 -24.40
C THR A 120 -6.94 -4.98 -23.51
N ASP A 121 -6.60 -6.26 -23.47
CA ASP A 121 -7.25 -7.27 -22.62
C ASP A 121 -6.35 -7.53 -21.41
N ILE A 122 -6.80 -7.11 -20.23
CA ILE A 122 -6.02 -7.10 -19.00
C ILE A 122 -6.80 -7.77 -17.88
N THR A 123 -6.13 -8.60 -17.09
CA THR A 123 -6.66 -9.15 -15.83
C THR A 123 -6.06 -8.41 -14.64
N TYR A 124 -6.92 -7.83 -13.81
CA TYR A 124 -6.56 -7.22 -12.54
C TYR A 124 -6.87 -8.19 -11.41
N ILE A 125 -5.87 -8.58 -10.64
CA ILE A 125 -6.01 -9.49 -9.51
C ILE A 125 -5.86 -8.72 -8.20
N SER A 126 -6.90 -8.80 -7.36
CA SER A 126 -6.96 -8.13 -6.07
C SER A 126 -7.14 -9.12 -4.93
N THR A 127 -6.69 -8.73 -3.75
CA THR A 127 -7.21 -9.24 -2.49
C THR A 127 -8.66 -8.80 -2.32
N PRO A 128 -9.43 -9.33 -1.35
CA PRO A 128 -10.85 -8.99 -1.22
C PRO A 128 -11.12 -7.50 -1.25
N ILE A 129 -12.04 -7.07 -2.11
CA ILE A 129 -12.43 -5.67 -2.28
C ILE A 129 -13.66 -5.44 -1.39
N ARG A 130 -13.44 -5.10 -0.12
CA ARG A 130 -14.52 -4.80 0.83
C ARG A 130 -14.15 -3.70 1.81
N GLY A 131 -15.17 -2.97 2.24
CA GLY A 131 -15.15 -2.13 3.44
C GLY A 131 -14.23 -0.92 3.35
N LYS A 132 -13.37 -0.78 4.35
CA LYS A 132 -12.59 0.45 4.61
C LYS A 132 -11.26 0.54 3.86
N GLU A 133 -10.93 -0.41 3.01
CA GLU A 133 -9.67 -0.41 2.26
C GLU A 133 -9.77 0.44 1.00
N ILE A 134 -9.91 1.72 1.21
CA ILE A 134 -10.13 2.75 0.19
C ILE A 134 -9.05 2.70 -0.90
N GLY A 135 -7.80 2.51 -0.53
CA GLY A 135 -6.69 2.46 -1.48
C GLY A 135 -6.83 1.42 -2.58
N ARG A 136 -7.31 0.22 -2.24
CA ARG A 136 -7.54 -0.86 -3.24
C ARG A 136 -8.65 -0.50 -4.22
N ILE A 137 -9.74 0.10 -3.73
CA ILE A 137 -10.86 0.54 -4.56
C ILE A 137 -10.39 1.67 -5.47
N HIS A 138 -9.72 2.67 -4.95
CA HIS A 138 -9.21 3.81 -5.73
C HIS A 138 -8.20 3.37 -6.80
N ARG A 139 -7.33 2.40 -6.51
CA ARG A 139 -6.38 1.87 -7.49
C ARG A 139 -7.08 1.22 -8.67
N LEU A 140 -8.06 0.37 -8.41
CA LEU A 140 -8.89 -0.24 -9.45
C LEU A 140 -9.70 0.81 -10.23
N ASP A 141 -10.24 1.82 -9.56
CA ASP A 141 -10.92 2.94 -10.22
C ASP A 141 -10.01 3.72 -11.16
N GLY A 142 -8.74 3.87 -10.78
CA GLY A 142 -7.71 4.47 -11.63
C GLY A 142 -7.46 3.64 -12.90
N VAL A 143 -7.36 2.32 -12.78
CA VAL A 143 -7.25 1.41 -13.93
C VAL A 143 -8.47 1.56 -14.84
N LYS A 144 -9.68 1.53 -14.29
CA LYS A 144 -10.93 1.71 -15.05
C LYS A 144 -11.01 3.07 -15.75
N SER A 145 -10.51 4.14 -15.12
CA SER A 145 -10.52 5.47 -15.76
C SER A 145 -9.64 5.52 -16.99
N SER A 146 -8.48 4.86 -16.95
CA SER A 146 -7.59 4.74 -18.11
C SER A 146 -8.26 4.04 -19.30
N PHE A 147 -8.98 2.93 -19.05
CA PHE A 147 -9.74 2.23 -20.10
C PHE A 147 -10.78 3.15 -20.74
N ARG A 148 -11.55 3.88 -19.93
CA ARG A 148 -12.56 4.83 -20.45
C ARG A 148 -11.93 5.95 -21.29
N GLU A 149 -10.82 6.52 -20.84
CA GLU A 149 -10.11 7.58 -21.56
C GLU A 149 -9.57 7.14 -22.92
N HIS A 150 -9.19 5.86 -23.03
CA HIS A 150 -8.75 5.26 -24.30
C HIS A 150 -9.90 4.70 -25.13
N GLY A 151 -11.15 4.85 -24.70
CA GLY A 151 -12.32 4.32 -25.41
C GLY A 151 -12.39 2.80 -25.45
N ILE A 152 -11.73 2.11 -24.52
CA ILE A 152 -11.73 0.65 -24.44
C ILE A 152 -12.86 0.23 -23.49
N PRO A 153 -13.78 -0.66 -23.93
CA PRO A 153 -14.84 -1.16 -23.08
C PRO A 153 -14.32 -1.87 -21.82
N LEU A 154 -15.02 -1.72 -20.69
CA LEU A 154 -14.60 -2.32 -19.42
C LEU A 154 -14.69 -3.86 -19.39
N ASP A 155 -15.37 -4.49 -20.34
CA ASP A 155 -15.38 -5.96 -20.53
C ASP A 155 -14.01 -6.51 -20.93
N HIS A 156 -13.11 -5.66 -21.45
CA HIS A 156 -11.70 -5.98 -21.69
C HIS A 156 -10.84 -5.97 -20.39
N LEU A 157 -11.41 -5.52 -19.26
CA LEU A 157 -10.78 -5.57 -17.95
C LEU A 157 -11.45 -6.64 -17.10
N THR A 158 -10.80 -7.79 -16.97
CA THR A 158 -11.24 -8.83 -16.05
C THR A 158 -10.74 -8.52 -14.65
N VAL A 159 -11.64 -8.45 -13.66
CA VAL A 159 -11.29 -8.21 -12.26
C VAL A 159 -11.55 -9.47 -11.45
N LEU A 160 -10.48 -10.04 -10.87
CA LEU A 160 -10.55 -11.26 -10.07
C LEU A 160 -10.17 -10.97 -8.61
N TYR A 161 -10.98 -11.45 -7.70
CA TYR A 161 -10.70 -11.45 -6.25
C TYR A 161 -11.47 -12.59 -5.58
N GLN A 162 -11.00 -13.00 -4.41
CA GLN A 162 -11.69 -13.99 -3.60
C GLN A 162 -12.62 -13.30 -2.59
N SER A 163 -13.58 -14.06 -2.07
CA SER A 163 -14.35 -13.64 -0.90
C SER A 163 -13.42 -13.54 0.32
N GLN A 164 -13.78 -12.71 1.30
CA GLN A 164 -12.99 -12.60 2.53
C GLN A 164 -12.79 -13.94 3.23
N PRO A 165 -13.82 -14.79 3.43
CA PRO A 165 -13.63 -16.10 4.05
C PRO A 165 -12.70 -17.05 3.27
N ALA A 166 -12.66 -16.95 1.95
CA ALA A 166 -11.72 -17.74 1.14
C ALA A 166 -10.28 -17.23 1.28
N PHE A 167 -10.11 -15.93 1.30
CA PHE A 167 -8.80 -15.29 1.49
C PHE A 167 -8.23 -15.55 2.90
N ASP A 168 -9.06 -15.53 3.93
CA ASP A 168 -8.66 -15.77 5.32
C ASP A 168 -8.16 -17.22 5.59
N ARG A 169 -8.31 -18.13 4.64
CA ARG A 169 -7.74 -19.47 4.71
C ARG A 169 -6.25 -19.53 4.40
N TYR A 170 -5.72 -18.51 3.73
CA TYR A 170 -4.30 -18.47 3.44
C TYR A 170 -3.49 -18.11 4.70
N PRO A 171 -2.28 -18.67 4.85
CA PRO A 171 -1.35 -18.21 5.87
C PRO A 171 -1.08 -16.72 5.72
N LEU A 172 -1.14 -15.98 6.82
CA LEU A 172 -1.06 -14.52 6.80
C LEU A 172 0.21 -14.00 6.12
N GLU A 173 1.32 -14.69 6.31
CA GLU A 173 2.65 -14.33 5.80
C GLU A 173 2.77 -14.37 4.28
N ASN A 174 1.93 -15.14 3.59
CA ASN A 174 1.97 -15.27 2.11
C ASN A 174 0.60 -15.16 1.44
N ALA A 175 -0.41 -14.69 2.16
CA ALA A 175 -1.79 -14.64 1.67
C ALA A 175 -1.95 -13.91 0.33
N GLU A 176 -1.28 -12.78 0.16
CA GLU A 176 -1.35 -11.99 -1.08
C GLU A 176 -0.70 -12.71 -2.26
N TYR A 177 0.45 -13.35 -2.04
CA TYR A 177 1.12 -14.18 -3.03
C TYR A 177 0.24 -15.36 -3.45
N GLN A 178 -0.28 -16.11 -2.48
CA GLN A 178 -1.11 -17.29 -2.76
C GLN A 178 -2.40 -16.91 -3.48
N ASN A 179 -3.03 -15.82 -3.09
CA ASN A 179 -4.20 -15.28 -3.78
C ASN A 179 -3.89 -14.92 -5.25
N GLY A 180 -2.75 -14.28 -5.50
CA GLY A 180 -2.28 -13.98 -6.85
C GLY A 180 -2.06 -15.24 -7.67
N TYR A 181 -1.41 -16.24 -7.08
CA TYR A 181 -1.14 -17.54 -7.72
C TYR A 181 -2.43 -18.28 -8.07
N ASP A 182 -3.35 -18.45 -7.14
CA ASP A 182 -4.57 -19.24 -7.34
C ASP A 182 -5.52 -18.59 -8.36
N LEU A 183 -5.68 -17.26 -8.29
CA LEU A 183 -6.55 -16.54 -9.21
C LEU A 183 -6.00 -16.50 -10.64
N SER A 184 -4.68 -16.36 -10.80
CA SER A 184 -4.06 -16.40 -12.12
C SER A 184 -4.02 -17.81 -12.69
N THR A 185 -3.79 -18.83 -11.86
CA THR A 185 -3.93 -20.25 -12.28
C THR A 185 -5.30 -20.50 -12.87
N ARG A 186 -6.37 -20.09 -12.17
CA ARG A 186 -7.73 -20.23 -12.68
C ARG A 186 -7.93 -19.51 -14.00
N ALA A 187 -7.46 -18.26 -14.12
CA ALA A 187 -7.58 -17.50 -15.36
C ALA A 187 -6.85 -18.17 -16.54
N LEU A 188 -5.68 -18.75 -16.30
CA LEU A 188 -4.91 -19.47 -17.32
C LEU A 188 -5.60 -20.77 -17.74
N GLU A 189 -6.13 -21.55 -16.79
CA GLU A 189 -6.88 -22.79 -17.05
C GLU A 189 -8.19 -22.53 -17.80
N GLU A 190 -8.85 -21.41 -17.55
CA GLU A 190 -10.04 -20.95 -18.26
C GLU A 190 -9.72 -20.27 -19.62
N HIS A 191 -8.48 -20.34 -20.07
CA HIS A 191 -8.03 -19.78 -21.36
C HIS A 191 -8.32 -18.27 -21.51
N THR A 192 -7.88 -17.48 -20.54
CA THR A 192 -8.04 -16.02 -20.56
C THR A 192 -7.59 -15.39 -21.89
N SER A 193 -8.33 -14.38 -22.34
CA SER A 193 -7.92 -13.54 -23.48
C SER A 193 -6.90 -12.48 -23.09
N SER A 194 -6.67 -12.26 -21.82
CA SER A 194 -5.74 -11.24 -21.32
C SER A 194 -4.31 -11.52 -21.76
N THR A 195 -3.60 -10.46 -22.08
CA THR A 195 -2.17 -10.50 -22.44
C THR A 195 -1.29 -9.84 -21.39
N ALA A 196 -1.90 -9.23 -20.38
CA ALA A 196 -1.22 -8.64 -19.23
C ALA A 196 -2.02 -8.88 -17.95
N PHE A 197 -1.30 -9.03 -16.84
CA PHE A 197 -1.83 -9.16 -15.49
C PHE A 197 -1.34 -8.01 -14.62
N ILE A 198 -2.26 -7.44 -13.86
CA ILE A 198 -1.96 -6.46 -12.82
C ILE A 198 -2.23 -7.11 -11.45
N GLY A 199 -1.21 -7.30 -10.63
CA GLY A 199 -1.38 -7.58 -9.21
C GLY A 199 -1.67 -6.28 -8.44
N ASN A 200 -2.62 -6.31 -7.49
CA ASN A 200 -2.94 -5.12 -6.70
C ASN A 200 -1.78 -4.65 -5.80
N ASN A 201 -0.77 -5.49 -5.62
CA ASN A 201 0.54 -5.15 -5.05
C ASN A 201 1.62 -6.09 -5.60
N ASP A 202 2.87 -5.87 -5.23
CA ASP A 202 3.99 -6.66 -5.72
C ASP A 202 3.94 -8.12 -5.25
N MET A 203 3.47 -8.39 -4.03
CA MET A 203 3.34 -9.78 -3.53
C MET A 203 2.33 -10.58 -4.35
N ALA A 204 1.17 -9.99 -4.69
CA ALA A 204 0.21 -10.61 -5.60
C ALA A 204 0.82 -10.82 -6.99
N ALA A 205 1.57 -9.84 -7.50
CA ALA A 205 2.26 -9.96 -8.79
C ALA A 205 3.28 -11.12 -8.80
N PHE A 206 4.00 -11.37 -7.70
CA PHE A 206 4.91 -12.52 -7.62
C PHE A 206 4.15 -13.85 -7.70
N GLY A 207 2.99 -13.95 -7.07
CA GLY A 207 2.13 -15.13 -7.21
C GLY A 207 1.66 -15.33 -8.66
N ILE A 208 1.28 -14.26 -9.34
CA ILE A 208 0.91 -14.29 -10.77
C ILE A 208 2.08 -14.78 -11.61
N MET A 209 3.29 -14.24 -11.40
CA MET A 209 4.50 -14.64 -12.14
C MET A 209 4.79 -16.14 -11.96
N ALA A 210 4.66 -16.65 -10.74
CA ALA A 210 4.85 -18.06 -10.43
C ALA A 210 3.83 -18.94 -11.18
N ALA A 211 2.54 -18.60 -11.15
CA ALA A 211 1.50 -19.33 -11.85
C ALA A 211 1.73 -19.37 -13.37
N ILE A 212 2.11 -18.24 -13.97
CA ILE A 212 2.43 -18.14 -15.41
C ILE A 212 3.59 -19.08 -15.76
N SER A 213 4.65 -19.07 -14.93
CA SER A 213 5.82 -19.94 -15.12
C SER A 213 5.48 -21.42 -14.98
N ASP A 214 4.69 -21.79 -13.95
CA ASP A 214 4.29 -23.17 -13.72
C ASP A 214 3.40 -23.74 -14.82
N HIS A 215 2.67 -22.87 -15.55
CA HIS A 215 1.92 -23.24 -16.75
C HIS A 215 2.75 -23.24 -18.04
N GLY A 216 4.07 -23.03 -17.94
CA GLY A 216 4.98 -23.09 -19.08
C GLY A 216 5.00 -21.85 -19.95
N TYR A 217 4.39 -20.76 -19.53
CA TYR A 217 4.42 -19.49 -20.25
C TYR A 217 5.60 -18.61 -19.83
N ARG A 218 5.97 -17.67 -20.67
CA ARG A 218 7.13 -16.78 -20.50
C ARG A 218 6.68 -15.35 -20.21
N ILE A 219 7.39 -14.70 -19.31
CA ILE A 219 7.21 -13.29 -18.99
C ILE A 219 8.44 -12.53 -19.53
N PRO A 220 8.27 -11.47 -20.30
CA PRO A 220 7.03 -10.84 -20.77
C PRO A 220 6.53 -11.36 -22.12
N ALA A 221 7.15 -12.41 -22.70
CA ALA A 221 6.90 -12.82 -24.08
C ALA A 221 5.45 -13.28 -24.33
N ASP A 222 4.89 -14.06 -23.41
CA ASP A 222 3.51 -14.54 -23.52
C ASP A 222 2.55 -13.68 -22.70
N PHE A 223 2.97 -13.24 -21.52
CA PHE A 223 2.19 -12.36 -20.63
C PHE A 223 3.08 -11.30 -20.00
N SER A 224 2.62 -10.05 -19.95
CA SER A 224 3.19 -9.00 -19.13
C SER A 224 2.59 -9.06 -17.71
N VAL A 225 3.43 -8.78 -16.69
CA VAL A 225 2.99 -8.73 -15.28
C VAL A 225 3.51 -7.46 -14.64
N CYS A 226 2.66 -6.80 -13.86
CA CYS A 226 3.06 -5.65 -13.07
C CYS A 226 2.37 -5.63 -11.70
N GLY A 227 2.90 -4.82 -10.81
CA GLY A 227 2.42 -4.65 -9.44
C GLY A 227 2.47 -3.21 -8.96
N PHE A 228 2.41 -3.04 -7.65
CA PHE A 228 2.49 -1.77 -6.95
C PHE A 228 3.29 -1.96 -5.66
N ASP A 229 4.01 -0.96 -5.23
CA ASP A 229 4.75 -0.77 -3.98
C ASP A 229 6.27 -0.69 -4.15
N ASN A 230 6.84 -1.23 -5.22
CA ASN A 230 8.29 -1.27 -5.44
C ASN A 230 9.06 -1.81 -4.22
N ILE A 231 8.63 -2.96 -3.70
CA ILE A 231 9.33 -3.59 -2.58
C ILE A 231 10.71 -4.10 -3.03
N THR A 232 11.61 -4.33 -2.09
CA THR A 232 13.01 -4.69 -2.38
C THR A 232 13.13 -5.88 -3.31
N LEU A 233 12.29 -6.91 -3.14
CA LEU A 233 12.29 -8.11 -3.98
C LEU A 233 11.97 -7.82 -5.45
N SER A 234 11.17 -6.79 -5.74
CA SER A 234 10.77 -6.43 -7.10
C SER A 234 11.93 -6.01 -7.99
N ALA A 235 13.01 -5.50 -7.40
CA ALA A 235 14.22 -5.09 -8.10
C ALA A 235 15.24 -6.23 -8.31
N MET A 236 15.03 -7.40 -7.70
CA MET A 236 15.95 -8.52 -7.86
C MET A 236 16.00 -8.99 -9.32
N PRO A 237 17.18 -9.27 -9.88
CA PRO A 237 17.34 -9.60 -11.31
C PRO A 237 16.47 -10.76 -11.80
N GLN A 238 16.23 -11.76 -10.94
CA GLN A 238 15.40 -12.93 -11.23
C GLN A 238 13.91 -12.63 -11.28
N ILE A 239 13.48 -11.55 -10.62
CA ILE A 239 12.09 -11.08 -10.55
C ILE A 239 11.87 -9.94 -11.53
N SER A 240 12.61 -8.87 -11.36
CA SER A 240 12.62 -7.70 -12.26
C SER A 240 11.22 -7.20 -12.60
N LEU A 241 10.39 -6.97 -11.56
CA LEU A 241 8.97 -6.62 -11.68
C LEU A 241 8.79 -5.14 -12.01
N THR A 242 8.04 -4.84 -13.08
CA THR A 242 7.48 -3.50 -13.34
C THR A 242 6.46 -3.15 -12.27
N THR A 243 6.60 -2.00 -11.64
CA THR A 243 5.80 -1.62 -10.47
C THR A 243 5.65 -0.10 -10.36
N ILE A 244 4.90 0.36 -9.37
CA ILE A 244 4.80 1.78 -8.98
C ILE A 244 5.58 1.99 -7.69
N ASP A 245 6.50 2.96 -7.72
CA ASP A 245 7.13 3.52 -6.54
C ASP A 245 6.28 4.70 -6.04
N HIS A 246 5.85 4.64 -4.79
CA HIS A 246 5.13 5.73 -4.14
C HIS A 246 5.89 6.31 -2.94
N ALA A 247 7.22 6.27 -3.03
CA ALA A 247 8.16 6.88 -2.09
C ALA A 247 8.00 6.37 -0.64
N SER A 248 7.87 5.04 -0.44
CA SER A 248 7.61 4.46 0.88
C SER A 248 8.65 4.83 1.92
N VAL A 249 9.95 4.83 1.56
CA VAL A 249 11.05 5.23 2.46
C VAL A 249 10.92 6.70 2.84
N ARG A 250 10.74 7.58 1.84
CA ARG A 250 10.60 9.04 2.08
C ARG A 250 9.37 9.38 2.89
N LYS A 251 8.26 8.67 2.71
CA LYS A 251 7.05 8.86 3.52
C LYS A 251 7.29 8.53 4.99
N GLY A 252 8.07 7.47 5.27
CA GLY A 252 8.45 7.12 6.64
C GLY A 252 9.32 8.19 7.29
N GLU A 253 10.34 8.70 6.58
CA GLU A 253 11.20 9.80 7.04
C GLU A 253 10.37 11.07 7.32
N GLU A 254 9.49 11.45 6.39
CA GLU A 254 8.66 12.65 6.53
C GLU A 254 7.69 12.55 7.71
N ALA A 255 7.13 11.37 7.98
CA ALA A 255 6.27 11.17 9.14
C ALA A 255 7.02 11.44 10.47
N VAL A 256 8.28 11.05 10.56
CA VAL A 256 9.14 11.34 11.71
C VAL A 256 9.45 12.84 11.80
N ASP A 257 9.80 13.48 10.68
CA ASP A 257 10.05 14.93 10.62
C ASP A 257 8.83 15.75 11.06
N MET A 258 7.63 15.33 10.64
CA MET A 258 6.38 15.97 11.08
C MET A 258 6.18 15.87 12.59
N ILE A 259 6.45 14.70 13.20
CA ILE A 259 6.38 14.53 14.66
C ILE A 259 7.39 15.43 15.34
N HIS A 260 8.64 15.41 14.88
CA HIS A 260 9.71 16.23 15.48
C HIS A 260 9.38 17.72 15.41
N ARG A 261 8.96 18.20 14.24
CA ARG A 261 8.55 19.60 14.03
C ARG A 261 7.44 20.01 15.00
N LYS A 262 6.40 19.20 15.17
CA LYS A 262 5.31 19.51 16.10
C LYS A 262 5.73 19.48 17.58
N ASN A 263 6.64 18.62 17.96
CA ASN A 263 7.15 18.56 19.32
C ASN A 263 8.05 19.75 19.66
N THR A 264 8.83 20.26 18.69
CA THR A 264 9.70 21.42 18.87
C THR A 264 8.91 22.72 18.83
N GLN A 265 7.96 22.89 17.90
CA GLN A 265 7.13 24.08 17.77
C GLN A 265 6.20 24.33 18.97
N LYS A 266 5.75 23.29 19.66
CA LYS A 266 4.95 23.44 20.91
C LYS A 266 5.61 24.28 22.00
N LYS A 267 6.92 24.50 21.88
CA LYS A 267 7.69 25.33 22.82
C LYS A 267 7.72 26.80 22.43
N GLU A 268 7.38 27.16 21.20
CA GLU A 268 7.62 28.51 20.66
C GLU A 268 6.35 29.29 20.30
N GLU A 269 5.20 28.66 20.05
CA GLU A 269 3.98 29.38 19.64
C GLU A 269 2.68 28.84 20.23
N SER A 270 2.00 29.72 20.92
CA SER A 270 0.59 29.60 21.26
C SER A 270 -0.26 30.26 20.16
N SER A 271 -0.71 29.63 19.10
CA SER A 271 -1.94 30.16 18.50
C SER A 271 -2.44 29.64 17.15
N ARG A 272 -1.73 28.87 16.38
CA ARG A 272 -2.36 28.35 15.13
C ARG A 272 -2.16 26.86 14.99
N SER A 273 -3.21 26.09 15.34
CA SER A 273 -3.31 24.68 14.95
C SER A 273 -3.52 24.59 13.45
N TYR A 274 -2.59 23.98 12.72
CA TYR A 274 -2.76 23.62 11.32
C TYR A 274 -2.62 22.12 11.13
N ILE A 275 -3.30 21.60 10.11
CA ILE A 275 -3.15 20.21 9.67
C ILE A 275 -2.34 20.25 8.38
N MET A 276 -1.21 19.53 8.36
CA MET A 276 -0.35 19.38 7.19
C MET A 276 -0.72 18.11 6.43
N ARG A 277 -0.88 18.23 5.12
CA ARG A 277 -1.08 17.10 4.21
C ARG A 277 -0.02 17.17 3.13
N LEU A 278 0.82 16.15 3.05
CA LEU A 278 1.88 16.04 2.06
C LEU A 278 1.58 14.86 1.14
N GLU A 279 1.63 15.06 -0.16
CA GLU A 279 1.42 14.01 -1.16
C GLU A 279 2.68 13.85 -2.00
N TYR A 280 3.16 12.60 -2.13
CA TYR A 280 4.24 12.24 -3.04
C TYR A 280 3.68 11.76 -4.38
N GLU A 281 4.30 12.20 -5.48
CA GLU A 281 3.96 11.73 -6.82
C GLU A 281 4.41 10.28 -7.02
N PRO A 282 3.51 9.38 -7.46
CA PRO A 282 3.89 8.01 -7.79
C PRO A 282 4.72 7.99 -9.07
N GLN A 283 5.68 7.06 -9.14
CA GLN A 283 6.56 6.87 -10.29
C GLN A 283 6.45 5.45 -10.82
N LEU A 284 6.28 5.31 -12.14
CA LEU A 284 6.35 4.02 -12.82
C LEU A 284 7.82 3.58 -12.91
N ILE A 285 8.09 2.38 -12.41
CA ILE A 285 9.40 1.72 -12.51
C ILE A 285 9.29 0.57 -13.50
N VAL A 286 9.72 0.80 -14.71
CA VAL A 286 9.70 -0.22 -15.78
C VAL A 286 10.86 -1.20 -15.60
N ARG A 287 10.53 -2.49 -15.58
CA ARG A 287 11.50 -3.59 -15.51
C ARG A 287 11.19 -4.65 -16.56
N LYS A 288 11.78 -5.84 -16.43
CA LYS A 288 11.72 -6.90 -17.46
C LYS A 288 10.41 -7.68 -17.50
N SER A 289 9.51 -7.50 -16.54
CA SER A 289 8.24 -8.25 -16.46
C SER A 289 7.16 -7.77 -17.42
N THR A 290 7.37 -6.66 -18.11
CA THR A 290 6.45 -6.10 -19.09
C THR A 290 7.13 -5.89 -20.44
N GLY A 291 6.39 -6.10 -21.52
CA GLY A 291 6.86 -5.92 -22.89
C GLY A 291 5.70 -5.55 -23.83
N ARG A 292 6.02 -5.21 -25.09
CA ARG A 292 5.00 -4.93 -26.09
C ARG A 292 4.21 -6.19 -26.43
N LYS A 293 2.92 -6.03 -26.65
CA LYS A 293 2.10 -7.04 -27.33
C LYS A 293 2.44 -7.02 -28.82
N PHE A 294 2.85 -8.16 -29.35
CA PHE A 294 3.06 -8.39 -30.80
C PHE A 294 1.83 -9.02 -31.41
#